data_9b880c94a8b7ed75f18bc7beeb5c602e
#
_entry.id   9b880c94a8b7ed75f18bc7beeb5c602e
#
_cell.length_a   1.000
_cell.length_b   1.000
_cell.length_c   1.000
_cell.angle_alpha   90.00
_cell.angle_beta   90.00
_cell.angle_gamma   90.00
#
_symmetry.space_group_name_H-M   'P 1'
#
loop_
_entity.id
_entity.type
_entity.pdbx_description
1 polymer ?
#
loop_
_entity_poly.entity_id
_entity_poly.type
_entity_poly.pdbx_seq_one_letter_code
_entity_poly.pdbx_strand_id
1 'polypeptide(L)'
;GLPENLFYGTSIPACIIVFRKGRNTTDVLFVDASKEFKKDKAKNVLEPAHITKIVETYRAFRNGEKLDSEKYEKYAHVATLDEIVENEYNLNIPRYVDTFEEEEIINIDEVNAEIVDLKIRIAEVEAQMAKYLEELGLN
;
A
#
# COMPACT_ATOMS: atom_id res chain seq x y z
N GLY A 1 -1.49 -5.59 -10.77
CA GLY A 1 -2.51 -5.38 -9.75
C GLY A 1 -2.90 -3.92 -9.69
N LEU A 2 -4.18 -3.66 -9.48
CA LEU A 2 -4.73 -2.32 -9.32
C LEU A 2 -5.40 -2.21 -7.95
N PRO A 3 -5.58 -0.98 -7.42
CA PRO A 3 -6.24 -0.74 -6.14
C PRO A 3 -7.67 -1.33 -6.09
N GLU A 4 -8.09 -1.67 -4.89
CA GLU A 4 -9.49 -1.94 -4.60
C GLU A 4 -10.37 -0.68 -4.76
N ASN A 5 -11.67 -0.84 -4.77
CA ASN A 5 -12.63 0.27 -4.85
C ASN A 5 -12.42 1.25 -6.03
N LEU A 6 -11.84 0.81 -7.15
CA LEU A 6 -11.71 1.63 -8.36
C LEU A 6 -13.03 1.74 -9.14
N PHE A 7 -13.86 0.71 -9.06
CA PHE A 7 -15.11 0.63 -9.83
C PHE A 7 -16.32 0.79 -8.93
N TYR A 8 -17.38 1.37 -9.49
CA TYR A 8 -18.64 1.50 -8.76
C TYR A 8 -19.25 0.11 -8.48
N GLY A 9 -19.77 -0.06 -7.27
CA GLY A 9 -20.48 -1.26 -6.88
C GLY A 9 -19.63 -2.47 -6.51
N THR A 10 -18.30 -2.33 -6.47
CA THR A 10 -17.40 -3.40 -6.03
C THR A 10 -16.19 -2.87 -5.28
N SER A 11 -15.83 -3.53 -4.19
CA SER A 11 -14.60 -3.28 -3.44
C SER A 11 -13.45 -4.21 -3.85
N ILE A 12 -13.67 -5.10 -4.81
CA ILE A 12 -12.69 -6.12 -5.21
C ILE A 12 -11.57 -5.44 -6.01
N PRO A 13 -10.28 -5.70 -5.68
CA PRO A 13 -9.17 -5.24 -6.48
C PRO A 13 -9.21 -5.88 -7.88
N ALA A 14 -8.81 -5.12 -8.88
CA ALA A 14 -8.76 -5.58 -10.26
C ALA A 14 -7.31 -5.82 -10.71
N CYS A 15 -7.12 -6.57 -11.80
CA CYS A 15 -5.83 -6.66 -12.46
C CYS A 15 -5.98 -6.46 -13.98
N ILE A 16 -4.90 -6.00 -14.60
CA ILE A 16 -4.77 -5.92 -16.06
C ILE A 16 -3.76 -6.97 -16.50
N ILE A 17 -4.17 -7.86 -17.38
CA ILE A 17 -3.29 -8.86 -17.96
C ILE A 17 -2.98 -8.45 -19.40
N VAL A 18 -1.69 -8.30 -19.73
CA VAL A 18 -1.23 -7.92 -21.05
C VAL A 18 -0.59 -9.11 -21.74
N PHE A 19 -1.22 -9.63 -22.79
CA PHE A 19 -0.66 -10.67 -23.64
C PHE A 19 0.03 -10.07 -24.85
N ARG A 20 1.26 -10.47 -25.08
CA ARG A 20 2.07 -9.99 -26.20
C ARG A 20 2.59 -11.14 -27.06
N LYS A 21 2.24 -11.14 -28.33
CA LYS A 21 2.73 -12.08 -29.34
C LYS A 21 4.10 -11.64 -29.87
N GLY A 22 4.94 -12.61 -30.28
CA GLY A 22 6.20 -12.33 -31.00
C GLY A 22 7.26 -11.62 -30.15
N ARG A 23 7.31 -11.88 -28.86
CA ARG A 23 8.39 -11.41 -28.00
C ARG A 23 9.56 -12.41 -28.01
N ASN A 24 10.75 -11.90 -27.74
CA ASN A 24 12.00 -12.69 -27.78
C ASN A 24 12.36 -13.27 -26.39
N THR A 25 11.63 -12.95 -25.35
CA THR A 25 11.86 -13.41 -23.98
C THR A 25 10.60 -14.09 -23.44
N THR A 26 10.78 -15.00 -22.49
CA THR A 26 9.70 -15.67 -21.77
C THR A 26 9.36 -14.99 -20.45
N ASP A 27 10.13 -13.96 -20.07
CA ASP A 27 9.99 -13.26 -18.80
C ASP A 27 8.62 -12.59 -18.67
N VAL A 28 8.12 -12.53 -17.46
CA VAL A 28 6.84 -11.91 -17.13
C VAL A 28 7.07 -10.77 -16.15
N LEU A 29 6.55 -9.60 -16.48
CA LEU A 29 6.55 -8.47 -15.56
C LEU A 29 5.31 -8.53 -14.66
N PHE A 30 5.54 -8.53 -13.36
CA PHE A 30 4.53 -8.30 -12.34
C PHE A 30 4.64 -6.86 -11.83
N VAL A 31 3.52 -6.18 -11.75
CA VAL A 31 3.43 -4.82 -11.18
C VAL A 31 2.31 -4.81 -10.15
N ASP A 32 2.63 -4.43 -8.93
CA ASP A 32 1.65 -4.18 -7.89
C ASP A 32 1.44 -2.68 -7.69
N ALA A 33 0.37 -2.18 -8.27
CA ALA A 33 -0.06 -0.80 -8.09
C ALA A 33 -1.25 -0.69 -7.11
N SER A 34 -1.46 -1.68 -6.25
CA SER A 34 -2.57 -1.70 -5.30
C SER A 34 -2.59 -0.52 -4.33
N LYS A 35 -1.41 0.05 -4.04
CA LYS A 35 -1.22 1.23 -3.18
C LYS A 35 -1.19 2.56 -3.96
N GLU A 36 -1.21 2.53 -5.28
CA GLU A 36 -1.12 3.70 -6.15
C GLU A 36 -2.50 4.30 -6.41
N PHE A 37 -3.06 5.00 -5.44
CA PHE A 37 -4.36 5.64 -5.59
C PHE A 37 -4.50 6.88 -4.72
N LYS A 38 -5.49 7.68 -5.07
CA LYS A 38 -6.03 8.73 -4.22
C LYS A 38 -7.43 8.35 -3.78
N LYS A 39 -7.70 8.47 -2.49
CA LYS A 39 -9.04 8.24 -1.95
C LYS A 39 -9.95 9.42 -2.31
N ASP A 40 -11.05 9.14 -2.98
CA ASP A 40 -12.08 10.13 -3.31
C ASP A 40 -13.44 9.62 -2.82
N LYS A 41 -13.99 10.30 -1.82
CA LYS A 41 -15.31 10.02 -1.21
C LYS A 41 -15.62 8.52 -1.04
N ALA A 42 -16.31 7.94 -2.03
CA ALA A 42 -16.79 6.55 -1.99
C ALA A 42 -15.93 5.55 -2.79
N LYS A 43 -14.89 6.02 -3.50
CA LYS A 43 -14.03 5.16 -4.34
C LYS A 43 -12.58 5.64 -4.35
N ASN A 44 -11.71 4.77 -4.81
CA ASN A 44 -10.32 5.11 -5.11
C ASN A 44 -10.19 5.60 -6.56
N VAL A 45 -9.25 6.48 -6.83
CA VAL A 45 -9.02 7.07 -8.15
C VAL A 45 -7.54 6.98 -8.50
N LEU A 46 -7.24 6.61 -9.74
CA LEU A 46 -5.89 6.69 -10.28
C LEU A 46 -5.65 8.10 -10.82
N GLU A 47 -4.74 8.83 -10.21
CA GLU A 47 -4.29 10.12 -10.74
C GLU A 47 -3.30 9.92 -11.91
N PRO A 48 -3.08 10.93 -12.75
CA PRO A 48 -2.15 10.84 -13.88
C PRO A 48 -0.75 10.35 -13.50
N ALA A 49 -0.26 10.73 -12.31
CA ALA A 49 1.05 10.29 -11.81
C ALA A 49 1.11 8.76 -11.59
N HIS A 50 0.04 8.17 -11.02
CA HIS A 50 -0.06 6.73 -10.81
C HIS A 50 -0.09 5.97 -12.15
N ILE A 51 -0.88 6.48 -13.10
CA ILE A 51 -0.97 5.90 -14.46
C ILE A 51 0.39 6.00 -15.16
N THR A 52 1.07 7.13 -15.07
CA THR A 52 2.40 7.33 -15.65
C THR A 52 3.40 6.34 -15.09
N LYS A 53 3.45 6.16 -13.77
CA LYS A 53 4.33 5.19 -13.10
C LYS A 53 4.12 3.76 -13.63
N ILE A 54 2.86 3.31 -13.72
CA ILE A 54 2.52 1.99 -14.26
C ILE A 54 2.97 1.85 -15.71
N VAL A 55 2.68 2.84 -16.55
CA VAL A 55 2.98 2.80 -17.98
C VAL A 55 4.48 2.87 -18.25
N GLU A 56 5.23 3.70 -17.51
CA GLU A 56 6.67 3.81 -17.63
C GLU A 56 7.37 2.50 -17.21
N THR A 57 6.94 1.88 -16.11
CA THR A 57 7.45 0.58 -15.68
C THR A 57 7.24 -0.49 -16.76
N TYR A 58 6.06 -0.54 -17.35
CA TYR A 58 5.78 -1.46 -18.47
C TYR A 58 6.63 -1.14 -19.70
N ARG A 59 6.84 0.13 -20.04
CA ARG A 59 7.65 0.55 -21.18
C ARG A 59 9.11 0.21 -20.99
N ALA A 60 9.68 0.43 -19.80
CA ALA A 60 11.05 0.04 -19.46
C ALA A 60 11.26 -1.46 -19.68
N PHE A 61 10.39 -2.30 -19.11
CA PHE A 61 10.42 -3.75 -19.34
C PHE A 61 10.30 -4.11 -20.83
N ARG A 62 9.38 -3.49 -21.55
CA ARG A 62 9.18 -3.73 -22.98
C ARG A 62 10.40 -3.40 -23.83
N ASN A 63 11.15 -2.38 -23.45
CA ASN A 63 12.38 -1.92 -24.12
C ASN A 63 13.61 -2.76 -23.75
N GLY A 64 13.48 -3.72 -22.82
CA GLY A 64 14.58 -4.52 -22.31
C GLY A 64 15.49 -3.76 -21.31
N GLU A 65 14.99 -2.67 -20.74
CA GLU A 65 15.68 -1.95 -19.68
C GLU A 65 15.64 -2.78 -18.39
N LYS A 66 16.76 -2.80 -17.68
CA LYS A 66 16.77 -3.42 -16.34
C LYS A 66 15.99 -2.52 -15.40
N LEU A 67 14.98 -3.09 -14.76
CA LEU A 67 14.34 -2.42 -13.64
C LEU A 67 15.31 -2.39 -12.46
N ASP A 68 15.53 -1.21 -11.92
CA ASP A 68 16.35 -1.01 -10.73
C ASP A 68 15.68 -1.72 -9.54
N SER A 69 16.33 -2.75 -9.01
CA SER A 69 15.79 -3.58 -7.94
C SER A 69 15.46 -2.75 -6.68
N GLU A 70 16.29 -1.76 -6.32
CA GLU A 70 16.03 -0.93 -5.14
C GLU A 70 14.79 -0.03 -5.32
N LYS A 71 14.63 0.53 -6.54
CA LYS A 71 13.51 1.42 -6.85
C LYS A 71 12.17 0.69 -6.98
N TYR A 72 12.22 -0.56 -7.43
CA TYR A 72 11.03 -1.34 -7.77
C TYR A 72 10.77 -2.53 -6.84
N GLU A 73 11.56 -2.72 -5.78
CA GLU A 73 11.53 -3.88 -4.88
C GLU A 73 10.13 -4.22 -4.37
N LYS A 74 9.37 -3.21 -3.95
CA LYS A 74 8.00 -3.37 -3.43
C LYS A 74 6.90 -2.99 -4.43
N TYR A 75 7.27 -2.88 -5.74
CA TYR A 75 6.35 -2.38 -6.74
C TYR A 75 6.30 -3.25 -7.99
N ALA A 76 7.44 -3.72 -8.48
CA ALA A 76 7.48 -4.51 -9.71
C ALA A 76 8.62 -5.53 -9.70
N HIS A 77 8.35 -6.70 -10.27
CA HIS A 77 9.31 -7.78 -10.41
C HIS A 77 9.25 -8.40 -11.83
N VAL A 78 10.41 -8.71 -12.37
CA VAL A 78 10.52 -9.43 -13.65
C VAL A 78 10.86 -10.88 -13.34
N ALA A 79 9.88 -11.75 -13.40
CA ALA A 79 10.04 -13.17 -13.17
C ALA A 79 10.50 -13.89 -14.43
N THR A 80 11.49 -14.76 -14.29
CA THR A 80 11.92 -15.69 -15.33
C THR A 80 10.93 -16.84 -15.46
N LEU A 81 11.00 -17.60 -16.59
CA LEU A 81 10.18 -18.79 -16.74
C LEU A 81 10.47 -19.85 -15.66
N ASP A 82 11.73 -19.99 -15.26
CA ASP A 82 12.14 -20.96 -14.23
C ASP A 82 11.51 -20.62 -12.88
N GLU A 83 11.52 -19.35 -12.51
CA GLU A 83 10.85 -18.86 -11.29
C GLU A 83 9.33 -19.11 -11.34
N ILE A 84 8.70 -18.95 -12.50
CA ILE A 84 7.27 -19.23 -12.67
C ILE A 84 6.99 -20.73 -12.53
N VAL A 85 7.87 -21.58 -13.06
CA VAL A 85 7.77 -23.04 -12.92
C VAL A 85 7.91 -23.46 -11.47
N GLU A 86 8.90 -22.90 -10.73
CA GLU A 86 9.10 -23.14 -9.29
C GLU A 86 7.87 -22.73 -8.47
N ASN A 87 7.17 -21.70 -8.90
CA ASN A 87 5.90 -21.26 -8.32
C ASN A 87 4.67 -22.03 -8.84
N GLU A 88 4.88 -23.20 -9.49
CA GLU A 88 3.80 -24.05 -10.01
C GLU A 88 2.87 -23.33 -11.01
N TYR A 89 3.43 -22.42 -11.81
CA TYR A 89 2.69 -21.53 -12.72
C TYR A 89 1.64 -20.64 -12.05
N ASN A 90 1.75 -20.44 -10.76
CA ASN A 90 0.87 -19.54 -10.03
C ASN A 90 1.29 -18.10 -10.28
N LEU A 91 0.45 -17.31 -10.95
CA LEU A 91 0.73 -15.92 -11.33
C LEU A 91 0.14 -14.92 -10.31
N ASN A 92 -0.02 -15.32 -9.06
CA ASN A 92 -0.49 -14.40 -8.01
C ASN A 92 0.61 -13.38 -7.68
N ILE A 93 0.30 -12.08 -7.83
CA ILE A 93 1.25 -10.98 -7.72
C ILE A 93 2.06 -11.00 -6.40
N PRO A 94 1.47 -11.23 -5.21
CA PRO A 94 2.21 -11.29 -3.95
C PRO A 94 3.29 -12.37 -3.85
N ARG A 95 3.33 -13.33 -4.78
CA ARG A 95 4.43 -14.30 -4.86
C ARG A 95 5.69 -13.75 -5.51
N TYR A 96 5.57 -12.68 -6.26
CA TYR A 96 6.65 -12.08 -7.06
C TYR A 96 7.01 -10.68 -6.60
N VAL A 97 6.05 -9.95 -6.06
CA VAL A 97 6.25 -8.60 -5.51
C VAL A 97 5.94 -8.63 -4.04
N ASP A 98 6.98 -8.52 -3.21
CA ASP A 98 6.82 -8.43 -1.76
C ASP A 98 6.37 -7.02 -1.38
N THR A 99 5.09 -6.86 -1.15
CA THR A 99 4.48 -5.61 -0.67
C THR A 99 4.41 -5.54 0.85
N PHE A 100 5.02 -6.49 1.56
CA PHE A 100 5.05 -6.50 3.00
C PHE A 100 5.82 -5.28 3.51
N GLU A 101 5.15 -4.43 4.23
CA GLU A 101 5.79 -3.37 5.02
C GLU A 101 6.10 -3.98 6.37
N GLU A 102 7.38 -3.97 6.75
CA GLU A 102 7.75 -4.27 8.13
C GLU A 102 6.98 -3.30 9.03
N GLU A 103 6.13 -3.84 9.89
CA GLU A 103 5.46 -3.04 10.90
C GLU A 103 6.54 -2.34 11.73
N GLU A 104 6.40 -1.02 11.91
CA GLU A 104 7.28 -0.28 12.80
C GLU A 104 7.27 -0.97 14.18
N ILE A 105 8.45 -1.30 14.68
CA ILE A 105 8.58 -1.92 16.00
C ILE A 105 8.05 -0.92 17.02
N ILE A 106 6.83 -1.16 17.47
CA ILE A 106 6.19 -0.31 18.48
C ILE A 106 6.99 -0.46 19.77
N ASN A 107 7.65 0.62 20.20
CA ASN A 107 8.32 0.67 21.47
C ASN A 107 7.27 0.74 22.59
N ILE A 108 7.02 -0.39 23.22
CA ILE A 108 6.01 -0.54 24.27
C ILE A 108 6.29 0.42 25.44
N ASP A 109 7.55 0.68 25.75
CA ASP A 109 7.93 1.57 26.87
C ASP A 109 7.58 3.04 26.55
N GLU A 110 7.80 3.48 25.30
CA GLU A 110 7.40 4.82 24.86
C GLU A 110 5.87 4.98 24.87
N VAL A 111 5.14 4.01 24.36
CA VAL A 111 3.67 4.03 24.37
C VAL A 111 3.13 4.03 25.80
N ASN A 112 3.72 3.24 26.70
CA ASN A 112 3.32 3.26 28.11
C ASN A 112 3.61 4.61 28.79
N ALA A 113 4.73 5.24 28.48
CA ALA A 113 5.06 6.58 28.98
C ALA A 113 4.05 7.63 28.51
N GLU A 114 3.67 7.57 27.22
CA GLU A 114 2.66 8.45 26.65
C GLU A 114 1.26 8.23 27.29
N ILE A 115 0.89 6.98 27.55
CA ILE A 115 -0.36 6.64 28.26
C ILE A 115 -0.36 7.24 29.67
N VAL A 116 0.76 7.20 30.38
CA VAL A 116 0.87 7.78 31.72
C VAL A 116 0.72 9.30 31.67
N ASP A 117 1.40 9.97 30.72
CA ASP A 117 1.28 11.43 30.54
C ASP A 117 -0.15 11.85 30.21
N LEU A 118 -0.80 11.13 29.28
CA LEU A 118 -2.19 11.38 28.92
C LEU A 118 -3.15 11.22 30.12
N LYS A 119 -2.94 10.21 30.97
CA LYS A 119 -3.75 10.04 32.20
C LYS A 119 -3.59 11.19 33.17
N ILE A 120 -2.38 11.71 33.33
CA ILE A 120 -2.12 12.89 34.21
C ILE A 120 -2.87 14.11 33.65
N ARG A 121 -2.75 14.36 32.33
CA ARG A 121 -3.44 15.48 31.67
C ARG A 121 -4.97 15.38 31.76
N ILE A 122 -5.52 14.18 31.61
CA ILE A 122 -6.95 13.93 31.80
C ILE A 122 -7.37 14.30 33.22
N ALA A 123 -6.65 13.84 34.24
CA ALA A 123 -6.97 14.15 35.65
C ALA A 123 -6.90 15.65 35.94
N GLU A 124 -5.93 16.39 35.37
CA GLU A 124 -5.81 17.84 35.49
C GLU A 124 -7.03 18.56 34.87
N VAL A 125 -7.42 18.16 33.67
CA VAL A 125 -8.59 18.74 32.97
C VAL A 125 -9.89 18.42 33.70
N GLU A 126 -10.06 17.21 34.21
CA GLU A 126 -11.21 16.82 35.02
C GLU A 126 -11.31 17.64 36.32
N ALA A 127 -10.18 17.88 36.99
CA ALA A 127 -10.12 18.71 38.16
C ALA A 127 -10.48 20.18 37.88
N GLN A 128 -10.02 20.70 36.71
CA GLN A 128 -10.41 22.05 36.28
C GLN A 128 -11.89 22.14 35.94
N MET A 129 -12.41 21.15 35.24
CA MET A 129 -13.83 21.08 34.88
C MET A 129 -14.71 21.01 36.14
N ALA A 130 -14.33 20.22 37.14
CA ALA A 130 -15.04 20.15 38.43
C ALA A 130 -15.10 21.52 39.14
N LYS A 131 -13.99 22.28 39.13
CA LYS A 131 -14.00 23.65 39.70
C LYS A 131 -14.95 24.58 38.95
N TYR A 132 -14.95 24.54 37.62
CA TYR A 132 -15.86 25.36 36.83
C TYR A 132 -17.34 24.99 37.05
N LEU A 133 -17.64 23.70 37.18
CA LEU A 133 -19.00 23.23 37.48
C LEU A 133 -19.45 23.70 38.87
N GLU A 134 -18.56 23.67 39.86
CA GLU A 134 -18.83 24.19 41.19
C GLU A 134 -19.09 25.71 41.18
N GLU A 135 -18.25 26.49 40.47
CA GLU A 135 -18.44 27.95 40.29
C GLU A 135 -19.76 28.29 39.58
N LEU A 136 -20.23 27.44 38.70
CA LEU A 136 -21.50 27.64 37.98
C LEU A 136 -22.71 27.07 38.72
N GLY A 137 -22.51 26.45 39.89
CA GLY A 137 -23.59 25.82 40.66
C GLY A 137 -24.25 24.61 39.97
N LEU A 138 -23.52 23.96 39.10
CA LEU A 138 -23.93 22.79 38.34
C LEU A 138 -23.26 21.53 38.93
N ASN A 139 -23.74 21.09 40.11
CA ASN A 139 -23.31 19.81 40.70
C ASN A 139 -24.35 18.73 40.47
#